data_d49409e79e66d4757dee82b5aca599bd
#
_entry.id   d49409e79e66d4757dee82b5aca599bd
#
_cell.length_a   1.000
_cell.length_b   1.000
_cell.length_c   1.000
_cell.angle_alpha   90.00
_cell.angle_beta   90.00
_cell.angle_gamma   90.00
#
_symmetry.space_group_name_H-M   'P 1'
#
loop_
_entity.id
_entity.type
_entity.pdbx_description
1 polymer ?
#
loop_
_entity_poly.entity_id
_entity_poly.type
_entity_poly.pdbx_seq_one_letter_code
_entity_poly.pdbx_strand_id
1 'polypeptide(L)'
;MAGDTDGRSSRVTRTRVLIGLAVLVPAILIAAAVALGGQQPHAAAAVTTTAGLSPVGTAGATAATAPKPATPSLPAIPGGSGALVATVLHPTNLLGSPGGQVRIARLLTKTQFGSPEMLWVVSHVPGWLGVMTPEAGNNKVGWIAQNATALSRVSWEMKVSLAARRLTVLHHGKVVVQWPVAIGAAGSATPTGRFAVTDRIVTNDPDGPYGCCILAISAHAPHAIQGWVGGTRIAIHSTPESASIGEATSHGCVRVTMPDGHWLLAHIPLGTPTLINST
;
A
#
# COMPACT_ATOMS: atom_id res chain seq x y z
N MET A 1 -6.94 -63.55 53.96
CA MET A 1 -7.47 -62.42 54.76
C MET A 1 -7.70 -61.27 53.89
N ALA A 2 -8.93 -60.90 53.74
CA ALA A 2 -9.47 -59.87 52.87
C ALA A 2 -9.16 -58.46 53.39
N GLY A 3 -8.99 -57.51 52.47
CA GLY A 3 -8.95 -56.11 52.78
C GLY A 3 -9.46 -55.34 51.58
N ASP A 4 -10.76 -55.19 51.55
CA ASP A 4 -11.56 -54.38 50.64
C ASP A 4 -11.43 -52.90 51.05
N THR A 5 -11.09 -51.96 50.11
CA THR A 5 -11.27 -50.53 50.34
C THR A 5 -11.88 -49.86 49.09
N ASP A 6 -13.14 -49.66 49.22
CA ASP A 6 -14.11 -48.90 48.47
C ASP A 6 -13.60 -47.42 48.22
N GLY A 7 -13.41 -47.07 46.99
CA GLY A 7 -13.04 -45.73 46.54
C GLY A 7 -14.18 -44.99 45.78
N ARG A 8 -15.03 -44.32 46.56
CA ARG A 8 -16.12 -43.44 46.05
C ARG A 8 -15.61 -42.37 45.08
N SER A 9 -16.00 -42.50 43.82
CA SER A 9 -15.93 -41.46 42.82
C SER A 9 -17.01 -40.39 43.05
N SER A 10 -16.64 -39.22 43.50
CA SER A 10 -17.51 -38.04 43.56
C SER A 10 -17.65 -37.37 42.19
N ARG A 11 -18.81 -37.51 41.57
CA ARG A 11 -19.20 -36.75 40.37
C ARG A 11 -19.48 -35.31 40.76
N VAL A 12 -18.63 -34.38 40.34
CA VAL A 12 -18.89 -32.94 40.42
C VAL A 12 -19.77 -32.55 39.25
N THR A 13 -21.04 -32.28 39.51
CA THR A 13 -22.02 -31.74 38.58
C THR A 13 -21.72 -30.24 38.40
N ARG A 14 -21.16 -29.84 37.24
CA ARG A 14 -21.01 -28.44 36.91
C ARG A 14 -22.30 -27.90 36.31
N THR A 15 -23.05 -27.13 37.11
CA THR A 15 -24.20 -26.34 36.69
C THR A 15 -23.71 -25.19 35.78
N ARG A 16 -24.09 -25.23 34.52
CA ARG A 16 -23.87 -24.09 33.59
C ARG A 16 -24.97 -23.07 33.82
N VAL A 17 -24.58 -21.93 34.41
CA VAL A 17 -25.43 -20.73 34.46
C VAL A 17 -25.26 -19.99 33.11
N LEU A 18 -26.30 -20.00 32.29
CA LEU A 18 -26.42 -19.17 31.10
C LEU A 18 -26.91 -17.79 31.52
N ILE A 19 -26.02 -16.81 31.57
CA ILE A 19 -26.39 -15.40 31.71
C ILE A 19 -26.55 -14.87 30.29
N GLY A 20 -27.80 -14.75 29.84
CA GLY A 20 -28.16 -14.08 28.61
C GLY A 20 -28.04 -12.56 28.79
N LEU A 21 -27.05 -11.93 28.17
CA LEU A 21 -26.94 -10.47 28.06
C LEU A 21 -27.65 -10.03 26.78
N ALA A 22 -28.86 -9.50 26.92
CA ALA A 22 -29.59 -8.85 25.84
C ALA A 22 -28.98 -7.48 25.60
N VAL A 23 -28.30 -7.30 24.47
CA VAL A 23 -27.80 -6.01 24.01
C VAL A 23 -28.91 -5.36 23.17
N LEU A 24 -29.57 -4.35 23.76
CA LEU A 24 -30.48 -3.44 23.06
C LEU A 24 -29.63 -2.50 22.19
N VAL A 25 -29.76 -2.62 20.86
CA VAL A 25 -29.21 -1.68 19.88
C VAL A 25 -30.28 -0.59 19.64
N PRO A 26 -30.03 0.69 19.91
CA PRO A 26 -30.93 1.76 19.52
C PRO A 26 -30.78 2.02 18.00
N ALA A 27 -31.87 1.86 17.25
CA ALA A 27 -31.99 2.28 15.87
C ALA A 27 -32.05 3.83 15.82
N ILE A 28 -31.00 4.46 15.31
CA ILE A 28 -30.99 5.90 15.00
C ILE A 28 -31.55 6.06 13.59
N LEU A 29 -32.79 6.54 13.50
CA LEU A 29 -33.41 7.03 12.27
C LEU A 29 -32.80 8.37 11.91
N ILE A 30 -31.97 8.43 10.85
CA ILE A 30 -31.55 9.70 10.24
C ILE A 30 -32.56 10.05 9.16
N ALA A 31 -33.40 11.07 9.43
CA ALA A 31 -34.28 11.69 8.46
C ALA A 31 -33.45 12.56 7.50
N ALA A 32 -33.40 12.22 6.23
CA ALA A 32 -32.84 13.07 5.18
C ALA A 32 -33.84 14.18 4.81
N ALA A 33 -33.53 15.41 5.16
CA ALA A 33 -34.22 16.59 4.69
C ALA A 33 -33.71 16.97 3.29
N VAL A 34 -34.51 16.78 2.27
CA VAL A 34 -34.27 17.29 0.93
C VAL A 34 -34.68 18.77 0.89
N ALA A 35 -33.69 19.67 0.86
CA ALA A 35 -33.91 21.09 0.61
C ALA A 35 -33.87 21.33 -0.90
N LEU A 36 -35.06 21.62 -1.47
CA LEU A 36 -35.23 22.17 -2.81
C LEU A 36 -34.85 23.65 -2.78
N GLY A 37 -33.62 24.00 -3.22
CA GLY A 37 -33.15 25.38 -3.40
C GLY A 37 -33.44 25.84 -4.83
N GLY A 38 -34.35 26.78 -4.97
CA GLY A 38 -34.75 27.38 -6.26
C GLY A 38 -33.60 28.21 -6.88
N GLN A 39 -33.50 28.07 -8.21
CA GLN A 39 -32.69 28.93 -9.08
C GLN A 39 -33.32 30.29 -9.19
N GLN A 40 -32.57 31.37 -8.87
CA GLN A 40 -32.88 32.74 -9.30
C GLN A 40 -32.04 33.09 -10.52
N PRO A 41 -32.63 33.68 -11.57
CA PRO A 41 -31.87 34.17 -12.72
C PRO A 41 -31.28 35.56 -12.41
N HIS A 42 -29.97 35.70 -12.54
CA HIS A 42 -29.31 36.99 -12.50
C HIS A 42 -29.45 37.69 -13.87
N ALA A 43 -30.11 38.85 -13.85
CA ALA A 43 -30.25 39.74 -14.98
C ALA A 43 -28.91 40.32 -15.41
N ALA A 44 -28.64 40.27 -16.71
CA ALA A 44 -27.52 40.94 -17.34
C ALA A 44 -27.76 42.44 -17.38
N ALA A 45 -26.89 43.23 -16.74
CA ALA A 45 -26.83 44.69 -16.94
C ALA A 45 -25.93 45.00 -18.12
N ALA A 46 -26.54 45.54 -19.17
CA ALA A 46 -25.86 46.13 -20.32
C ALA A 46 -25.27 47.49 -19.93
N VAL A 47 -23.93 47.62 -19.96
CA VAL A 47 -23.25 48.93 -19.86
C VAL A 47 -22.89 49.40 -21.27
N THR A 48 -23.63 50.40 -21.74
CA THR A 48 -23.33 51.15 -22.97
C THR A 48 -22.27 52.16 -22.63
N THR A 49 -21.07 52.03 -23.22
CA THR A 49 -20.05 53.10 -23.16
C THR A 49 -19.77 53.62 -24.53
N THR A 50 -20.07 54.88 -24.72
CA THR A 50 -19.86 55.71 -25.91
C THR A 50 -18.38 55.90 -26.26
N ALA A 51 -18.09 55.78 -27.52
CA ALA A 51 -16.79 56.03 -28.15
C ALA A 51 -16.35 57.47 -28.01
N GLY A 52 -15.14 57.67 -27.51
CA GLY A 52 -14.36 58.91 -27.70
C GLY A 52 -13.10 58.59 -28.48
N LEU A 53 -13.05 59.02 -29.74
CA LEU A 53 -11.87 58.92 -30.57
C LEU A 53 -10.99 60.15 -30.32
N SER A 54 -9.72 59.90 -29.96
CA SER A 54 -8.63 60.88 -30.13
C SER A 54 -7.37 60.15 -30.60
N PRO A 55 -6.70 60.61 -31.65
CA PRO A 55 -5.52 59.99 -32.19
C PRO A 55 -4.28 60.56 -31.52
N VAL A 56 -3.39 59.71 -30.97
CA VAL A 56 -2.04 60.11 -30.61
C VAL A 56 -1.03 59.02 -30.90
N GLY A 57 -0.07 59.34 -31.74
CA GLY A 57 1.34 59.02 -31.63
C GLY A 57 1.76 57.56 -31.81
N THR A 58 2.22 57.25 -33.01
CA THR A 58 3.12 56.14 -33.32
C THR A 58 4.43 56.29 -32.54
N ALA A 59 4.57 55.56 -31.41
CA ALA A 59 5.87 55.23 -30.83
C ALA A 59 6.11 53.75 -31.08
N GLY A 60 7.13 53.46 -31.91
CA GLY A 60 7.56 52.10 -32.19
C GLY A 60 8.06 51.41 -30.93
N ALA A 61 7.23 50.57 -30.37
CA ALA A 61 7.62 49.66 -29.31
C ALA A 61 8.21 48.40 -29.98
N THR A 62 9.54 48.28 -29.91
CA THR A 62 10.22 47.01 -30.20
C THR A 62 9.64 45.95 -29.23
N ALA A 63 8.85 45.03 -29.78
CA ALA A 63 8.34 43.90 -29.01
C ALA A 63 9.52 43.04 -28.57
N ALA A 64 9.92 43.17 -27.33
CA ALA A 64 10.82 42.23 -26.69
C ALA A 64 10.12 40.86 -26.68
N THR A 65 10.62 39.93 -27.47
CA THR A 65 10.15 38.53 -27.49
C THR A 65 10.32 37.96 -26.11
N ALA A 66 9.21 37.72 -25.39
CA ALA A 66 9.23 37.06 -24.11
C ALA A 66 9.93 35.69 -24.25
N PRO A 67 10.84 35.31 -23.34
CA PRO A 67 11.49 34.01 -23.42
C PRO A 67 10.44 32.92 -23.38
N LYS A 68 10.52 32.01 -24.38
CA LYS A 68 9.67 30.82 -24.44
C LYS A 68 9.81 30.07 -23.11
N PRO A 69 8.70 29.70 -22.43
CA PRO A 69 8.79 28.94 -21.18
C PRO A 69 9.64 27.70 -21.44
N ALA A 70 10.70 27.51 -20.63
CA ALA A 70 11.51 26.31 -20.70
C ALA A 70 10.60 25.10 -20.39
N THR A 71 10.55 24.15 -21.31
CA THR A 71 9.87 22.89 -21.09
C THR A 71 10.53 22.23 -19.87
N PRO A 72 9.77 21.86 -18.80
CA PRO A 72 10.37 21.22 -17.64
C PRO A 72 11.13 19.98 -18.10
N SER A 73 12.44 19.92 -17.80
CA SER A 73 13.23 18.72 -18.09
C SER A 73 12.73 17.56 -17.25
N LEU A 74 12.55 16.39 -17.86
CA LEU A 74 12.19 15.19 -17.13
C LEU A 74 13.32 14.81 -16.17
N PRO A 75 13.00 14.30 -14.94
CA PRO A 75 14.00 13.77 -14.05
C PRO A 75 14.84 12.70 -14.75
N ALA A 76 16.16 12.84 -14.68
CA ALA A 76 17.06 11.84 -15.26
C ALA A 76 16.91 10.49 -14.55
N ILE A 77 16.98 9.38 -15.30
CA ILE A 77 17.02 8.05 -14.71
C ILE A 77 18.41 7.83 -14.11
N PRO A 78 18.55 7.64 -12.79
CA PRO A 78 19.85 7.44 -12.16
C PRO A 78 20.52 6.18 -12.71
N GLY A 79 21.80 6.26 -13.04
CA GLY A 79 22.63 5.11 -13.38
C GLY A 79 22.84 4.18 -12.17
N GLY A 80 23.47 3.03 -12.41
CA GLY A 80 23.87 2.08 -11.37
C GLY A 80 23.00 0.82 -11.29
N SER A 81 23.39 -0.09 -10.41
CA SER A 81 22.71 -1.36 -10.12
C SER A 81 21.57 -1.18 -9.12
N GLY A 82 20.67 -2.16 -9.07
CA GLY A 82 19.51 -2.17 -8.18
C GLY A 82 18.21 -1.74 -8.86
N ALA A 83 17.10 -1.91 -8.16
CA ALA A 83 15.77 -1.57 -8.65
C ALA A 83 15.57 -0.06 -8.73
N LEU A 84 15.01 0.42 -9.83
CA LEU A 84 14.62 1.82 -9.98
C LEU A 84 13.36 2.07 -9.16
N VAL A 85 13.34 3.16 -8.39
CA VAL A 85 12.24 3.55 -7.51
C VAL A 85 11.86 5.01 -7.79
N ALA A 86 10.56 5.26 -7.88
CA ALA A 86 9.98 6.58 -8.04
C ALA A 86 9.31 7.02 -6.74
N THR A 87 9.77 8.12 -6.14
CA THR A 87 9.09 8.78 -5.03
C THR A 87 8.12 9.81 -5.61
N VAL A 88 6.85 9.73 -5.27
CA VAL A 88 5.82 10.68 -5.72
C VAL A 88 5.98 12.00 -4.97
N LEU A 89 6.34 13.07 -5.67
CA LEU A 89 6.51 14.42 -5.11
C LEU A 89 5.25 15.27 -5.21
N HIS A 90 4.42 15.00 -6.23
CA HIS A 90 3.15 15.70 -6.46
C HIS A 90 2.06 14.69 -6.76
N PRO A 91 0.81 14.90 -6.27
CA PRO A 91 -0.30 14.01 -6.57
C PRO A 91 -0.45 13.78 -8.08
N THR A 92 -0.43 12.52 -8.50
CA THR A 92 -0.45 12.13 -9.92
C THR A 92 -1.53 11.10 -10.21
N ASN A 93 -1.98 11.01 -11.47
CA ASN A 93 -2.89 9.97 -11.89
C ASN A 93 -2.12 8.67 -12.17
N LEU A 94 -2.65 7.56 -11.69
CA LEU A 94 -2.26 6.22 -12.08
C LEU A 94 -3.14 5.81 -13.27
N LEU A 95 -2.53 5.52 -14.40
CA LEU A 95 -3.20 5.19 -15.66
C LEU A 95 -2.99 3.73 -16.04
N GLY A 96 -3.88 3.18 -16.87
CA GLY A 96 -3.77 1.81 -17.40
C GLY A 96 -2.69 1.66 -18.48
N SER A 97 -2.28 2.76 -19.13
CA SER A 97 -1.23 2.78 -20.17
C SER A 97 -0.52 4.15 -20.17
N PRO A 98 0.68 4.26 -20.76
CA PRO A 98 1.42 5.53 -20.84
C PRO A 98 0.61 6.57 -21.61
N GLY A 99 0.29 7.71 -20.98
CA GLY A 99 -0.51 8.77 -21.58
C GLY A 99 -1.96 8.42 -21.88
N GLY A 100 -2.43 7.27 -21.42
CA GLY A 100 -3.80 6.78 -21.66
C GLY A 100 -4.87 7.60 -20.95
N GLN A 101 -6.14 7.41 -21.36
CA GLN A 101 -7.29 8.11 -20.79
C GLN A 101 -7.89 7.40 -19.58
N VAL A 102 -7.61 6.09 -19.41
CA VAL A 102 -8.18 5.30 -18.32
C VAL A 102 -7.38 5.53 -17.04
N ARG A 103 -7.99 6.28 -16.12
CA ARG A 103 -7.46 6.48 -14.78
C ARG A 103 -7.88 5.32 -13.89
N ILE A 104 -6.90 4.63 -13.31
CA ILE A 104 -7.09 3.57 -12.30
C ILE A 104 -7.32 4.21 -10.93
N ALA A 105 -6.42 5.13 -10.54
CA ALA A 105 -6.46 5.80 -9.24
C ALA A 105 -5.80 7.19 -9.31
N ARG A 106 -5.84 7.93 -8.20
CA ARG A 106 -4.98 9.10 -7.95
C ARG A 106 -4.03 8.76 -6.83
N LEU A 107 -2.73 8.77 -7.11
CA LEU A 107 -1.70 8.60 -6.09
C LEU A 107 -1.41 9.95 -5.42
N LEU A 108 -1.24 9.91 -4.12
CA LEU A 108 -0.82 11.03 -3.30
C LEU A 108 0.68 10.92 -3.01
N THR A 109 1.24 11.87 -2.28
CA THR A 109 2.65 11.86 -1.87
C THR A 109 2.93 10.91 -0.69
N LYS A 110 1.86 10.41 -0.06
CA LYS A 110 1.89 9.46 1.05
C LYS A 110 0.89 8.35 0.83
N THR A 111 1.26 7.16 1.29
CA THR A 111 0.39 5.98 1.35
C THR A 111 -0.73 6.17 2.39
N GLN A 112 -1.70 5.28 2.42
CA GLN A 112 -2.75 5.24 3.45
C GLN A 112 -2.20 5.04 4.88
N PHE A 113 -0.98 4.51 5.04
CA PHE A 113 -0.31 4.34 6.34
C PHE A 113 0.67 5.46 6.67
N GLY A 114 0.73 6.50 5.84
CA GLY A 114 1.53 7.71 6.08
C GLY A 114 2.98 7.66 5.61
N SER A 115 3.45 6.54 5.03
CA SER A 115 4.77 6.44 4.42
C SER A 115 4.87 7.32 3.16
N PRO A 116 6.06 7.82 2.79
CA PRO A 116 6.25 8.38 1.44
C PRO A 116 5.82 7.39 0.36
N GLU A 117 5.10 7.85 -0.67
CA GLU A 117 4.70 7.01 -1.79
C GLU A 117 5.91 6.69 -2.66
N MET A 118 6.51 5.51 -2.46
CA MET A 118 7.70 5.03 -3.16
C MET A 118 7.37 3.76 -3.94
N LEU A 119 7.52 3.83 -5.26
CA LEU A 119 7.01 2.84 -6.20
C LEU A 119 8.17 2.14 -6.92
N TRP A 120 8.17 0.82 -6.98
CA TRP A 120 9.11 0.08 -7.81
C TRP A 120 8.79 0.30 -9.29
N VAL A 121 9.71 0.88 -10.04
CA VAL A 121 9.60 1.08 -11.49
C VAL A 121 10.06 -0.18 -12.21
N VAL A 122 9.17 -0.77 -12.97
CA VAL A 122 9.39 -2.03 -13.71
C VAL A 122 9.47 -1.84 -15.22
N SER A 123 9.06 -0.65 -15.70
CA SER A 123 9.12 -0.25 -17.10
C SER A 123 9.19 1.27 -17.19
N HIS A 124 9.71 1.80 -18.31
CA HIS A 124 9.65 3.24 -18.59
C HIS A 124 9.61 3.49 -20.10
N VAL A 125 8.91 4.54 -20.47
CA VAL A 125 8.92 5.14 -21.79
C VAL A 125 9.06 6.66 -21.64
N PRO A 126 9.39 7.43 -22.66
CA PRO A 126 9.59 8.88 -22.53
C PRO A 126 8.40 9.55 -21.81
N GLY A 127 8.67 10.16 -20.64
CA GLY A 127 7.70 10.86 -19.81
C GLY A 127 6.83 10.00 -18.89
N TRP A 128 6.91 8.67 -18.94
CA TRP A 128 6.05 7.76 -18.20
C TRP A 128 6.83 6.63 -17.52
N LEU A 129 6.41 6.31 -16.30
CA LEU A 129 6.96 5.21 -15.50
C LEU A 129 5.89 4.17 -15.26
N GLY A 130 6.19 2.91 -15.63
CA GLY A 130 5.38 1.75 -15.29
C GLY A 130 5.77 1.22 -13.92
N VAL A 131 4.85 1.23 -12.96
CA VAL A 131 5.11 1.01 -11.54
C VAL A 131 4.28 -0.12 -10.97
N MET A 132 4.82 -0.77 -9.92
CA MET A 132 4.11 -1.71 -9.07
C MET A 132 3.52 -0.95 -7.88
N THR A 133 2.19 -0.98 -7.74
CA THR A 133 1.44 -0.29 -6.69
C THR A 133 0.17 -1.08 -6.34
N PRO A 134 -0.32 -1.00 -5.10
CA PRO A 134 -1.56 -1.69 -4.69
C PRO A 134 -2.75 -1.32 -5.58
N GLU A 135 -2.87 -0.05 -5.95
CA GLU A 135 -4.01 0.48 -6.71
C GLU A 135 -4.12 -0.12 -8.12
N ALA A 136 -3.00 -0.59 -8.69
CA ALA A 136 -3.02 -1.29 -9.97
C ALA A 136 -3.54 -2.73 -9.84
N GLY A 137 -3.46 -3.30 -8.64
CA GLY A 137 -3.77 -4.70 -8.35
C GLY A 137 -2.60 -5.66 -8.59
N ASN A 138 -2.76 -6.91 -8.17
CA ASN A 138 -1.70 -7.91 -8.23
C ASN A 138 -1.19 -8.12 -9.66
N ASN A 139 0.13 -8.11 -9.82
CA ASN A 139 0.84 -8.35 -11.08
C ASN A 139 0.50 -7.39 -12.24
N LYS A 140 -0.19 -6.29 -11.96
CA LYS A 140 -0.51 -5.26 -12.96
C LYS A 140 0.44 -4.08 -12.83
N VAL A 141 0.79 -3.52 -13.97
CA VAL A 141 1.59 -2.30 -14.07
C VAL A 141 0.65 -1.12 -14.23
N GLY A 142 0.76 -0.15 -13.33
CA GLY A 142 0.13 1.15 -13.49
C GLY A 142 1.15 2.15 -14.03
N TRP A 143 0.70 3.20 -14.71
CA TRP A 143 1.56 4.20 -15.34
C TRP A 143 1.36 5.57 -14.72
N ILE A 144 2.47 6.22 -14.34
CA ILE A 144 2.48 7.58 -13.77
C ILE A 144 3.38 8.51 -14.57
N ALA A 145 3.10 9.80 -14.50
CA ALA A 145 3.94 10.82 -15.14
C ALA A 145 5.29 10.93 -14.43
N GLN A 146 6.39 10.82 -15.17
CA GLN A 146 7.75 10.88 -14.63
C GLN A 146 8.06 12.21 -13.94
N ASN A 147 7.53 13.33 -14.46
CA ASN A 147 7.75 14.68 -13.91
C ASN A 147 7.07 14.91 -12.54
N ALA A 148 6.21 14.02 -12.10
CA ALA A 148 5.61 14.05 -10.75
C ALA A 148 6.47 13.38 -9.69
N THR A 149 7.67 12.86 -10.04
CA THR A 149 8.47 11.98 -9.20
C THR A 149 9.92 12.40 -9.07
N ALA A 150 10.59 11.95 -8.00
CA ALA A 150 12.04 11.85 -7.91
C ALA A 150 12.45 10.39 -8.07
N LEU A 151 13.55 10.14 -8.77
CA LEU A 151 14.06 8.80 -9.05
C LEU A 151 15.28 8.46 -8.22
N SER A 152 15.29 7.25 -7.68
CA SER A 152 16.40 6.68 -6.91
C SER A 152 16.55 5.19 -7.20
N ARG A 153 17.55 4.53 -6.58
CA ARG A 153 17.72 3.09 -6.67
C ARG A 153 17.77 2.44 -5.31
N VAL A 154 17.21 1.23 -5.24
CA VAL A 154 17.25 0.35 -4.08
C VAL A 154 18.04 -0.90 -4.44
N SER A 155 19.06 -1.23 -3.65
CA SER A 155 19.93 -2.39 -3.86
C SER A 155 19.46 -3.66 -3.14
N TRP A 156 18.34 -3.57 -2.38
CA TRP A 156 17.71 -4.65 -1.67
C TRP A 156 16.64 -5.34 -2.53
N GLU A 157 16.48 -6.65 -2.32
CA GLU A 157 15.45 -7.49 -2.94
C GLU A 157 15.02 -8.56 -1.95
N MET A 158 13.72 -8.89 -1.93
CA MET A 158 13.18 -9.99 -1.15
C MET A 158 12.57 -11.03 -2.08
N LYS A 159 12.79 -12.32 -1.77
CA LYS A 159 12.20 -13.46 -2.48
C LYS A 159 11.53 -14.39 -1.48
N VAL A 160 10.27 -14.71 -1.71
CA VAL A 160 9.53 -15.70 -0.92
C VAL A 160 9.25 -16.90 -1.81
N SER A 161 9.76 -18.07 -1.44
CA SER A 161 9.37 -19.35 -2.00
C SER A 161 8.25 -19.94 -1.14
N LEU A 162 7.06 -20.14 -1.73
CA LEU A 162 5.93 -20.73 -1.03
C LEU A 162 6.13 -22.22 -0.79
N ALA A 163 6.70 -22.95 -1.76
CA ALA A 163 7.00 -24.36 -1.60
C ALA A 163 8.02 -24.62 -0.49
N ALA A 164 9.09 -23.82 -0.45
CA ALA A 164 10.13 -23.94 0.58
C ALA A 164 9.77 -23.24 1.89
N ARG A 165 8.67 -22.45 1.92
CA ARG A 165 8.27 -21.58 3.05
C ARG A 165 9.46 -20.77 3.57
N ARG A 166 10.14 -20.07 2.66
CA ARG A 166 11.41 -19.41 2.91
C ARG A 166 11.43 -18.00 2.34
N LEU A 167 11.84 -17.05 3.17
CA LEU A 167 12.21 -15.71 2.75
C LEU A 167 13.74 -15.66 2.54
N THR A 168 14.15 -15.20 1.36
CA THR A 168 15.53 -14.85 1.03
C THR A 168 15.63 -13.36 0.83
N VAL A 169 16.54 -12.70 1.53
CA VAL A 169 16.84 -11.29 1.35
C VAL A 169 18.19 -11.14 0.67
N LEU A 170 18.22 -10.32 -0.38
CA LEU A 170 19.42 -10.02 -1.14
C LEU A 170 19.78 -8.54 -1.02
N HIS A 171 21.08 -8.25 -0.96
CA HIS A 171 21.64 -6.91 -1.06
C HIS A 171 22.72 -6.90 -2.15
N HIS A 172 22.61 -5.98 -3.10
CA HIS A 172 23.46 -5.96 -4.30
C HIS A 172 23.52 -7.32 -5.04
N GLY A 173 22.39 -8.03 -5.10
CA GLY A 173 22.28 -9.34 -5.74
C GLY A 173 22.87 -10.52 -4.96
N LYS A 174 23.48 -10.28 -3.80
CA LYS A 174 24.04 -11.32 -2.92
C LYS A 174 23.07 -11.64 -1.79
N VAL A 175 22.92 -12.92 -1.49
CA VAL A 175 22.09 -13.38 -0.36
C VAL A 175 22.73 -12.91 0.94
N VAL A 176 21.95 -12.21 1.77
CA VAL A 176 22.34 -11.73 3.10
C VAL A 176 21.77 -12.65 4.17
N VAL A 177 20.48 -12.98 4.07
CA VAL A 177 19.79 -13.87 5.02
C VAL A 177 18.80 -14.76 4.31
N GLN A 178 18.51 -15.91 4.92
CA GLN A 178 17.46 -16.84 4.52
C GLN A 178 16.79 -17.37 5.78
N TRP A 179 15.48 -17.17 5.89
CA TRP A 179 14.69 -17.59 7.05
C TRP A 179 13.49 -18.44 6.66
N PRO A 180 13.12 -19.43 7.48
CA PRO A 180 11.80 -20.05 7.36
C PRO A 180 10.73 -19.02 7.69
N VAL A 181 9.58 -19.10 7.01
CA VAL A 181 8.45 -18.18 7.20
C VAL A 181 7.14 -18.95 7.24
N ALA A 182 6.13 -18.40 7.94
CA ALA A 182 4.77 -18.87 7.74
C ALA A 182 4.17 -18.17 6.51
N ILE A 183 3.31 -18.90 5.79
CA ILE A 183 2.60 -18.42 4.61
C ILE A 183 1.09 -18.62 4.75
N GLY A 184 0.31 -18.14 3.79
CA GLY A 184 -1.13 -18.31 3.75
C GLY A 184 -1.56 -19.77 3.70
N ALA A 185 -2.60 -20.12 4.49
CA ALA A 185 -3.25 -21.42 4.42
C ALA A 185 -3.94 -21.64 3.06
N ALA A 186 -4.30 -22.90 2.75
CA ALA A 186 -4.90 -23.27 1.47
C ALA A 186 -6.13 -22.43 1.08
N GLY A 187 -6.98 -22.04 2.05
CA GLY A 187 -8.16 -21.19 1.82
C GLY A 187 -7.88 -19.68 1.76
N SER A 188 -6.66 -19.25 2.09
CA SER A 188 -6.22 -17.85 2.13
C SER A 188 -4.77 -17.73 1.68
N ALA A 189 -4.46 -18.28 0.51
CA ALA A 189 -3.10 -18.40 -0.02
C ALA A 189 -2.42 -17.03 -0.14
N THR A 190 -1.12 -17.00 0.17
CA THR A 190 -0.26 -15.87 -0.16
C THR A 190 -0.22 -15.69 -1.68
N PRO A 191 -0.52 -14.48 -2.21
CA PRO A 191 -0.52 -14.26 -3.65
C PRO A 191 0.91 -14.33 -4.22
N THR A 192 1.06 -14.97 -5.37
CA THR A 192 2.32 -15.00 -6.12
C THR A 192 2.47 -13.81 -7.03
N GLY A 193 3.70 -13.39 -7.30
CA GLY A 193 3.99 -12.34 -8.26
C GLY A 193 5.09 -11.37 -7.86
N ARG A 194 5.02 -10.18 -8.49
CA ARG A 194 5.96 -9.08 -8.33
C ARG A 194 5.31 -7.96 -7.53
N PHE A 195 5.89 -7.63 -6.40
CA PHE A 195 5.39 -6.63 -5.48
C PHE A 195 6.51 -5.71 -5.00
N ALA A 196 6.17 -4.64 -4.32
CA ALA A 196 7.12 -3.73 -3.69
C ALA A 196 6.74 -3.46 -2.24
N VAL A 197 7.72 -3.18 -1.38
CA VAL A 197 7.48 -2.66 -0.03
C VAL A 197 6.91 -1.25 -0.14
N THR A 198 5.73 -1.04 0.43
CA THR A 198 5.03 0.24 0.40
C THR A 198 5.10 0.98 1.73
N ASP A 199 5.11 0.23 2.84
CA ASP A 199 5.09 0.81 4.18
C ASP A 199 5.96 0.02 5.14
N ARG A 200 6.52 0.74 6.11
CA ARG A 200 7.32 0.22 7.22
C ARG A 200 6.67 0.70 8.50
N ILE A 201 6.05 -0.22 9.25
CA ILE A 201 5.22 0.13 10.39
C ILE A 201 5.77 -0.56 11.64
N VAL A 202 6.06 0.20 12.66
CA VAL A 202 6.31 -0.29 14.02
C VAL A 202 4.96 -0.36 14.72
N THR A 203 4.63 -1.52 15.29
CA THR A 203 3.41 -1.66 16.11
C THR A 203 3.74 -1.29 17.56
N ASN A 204 2.71 -0.87 18.30
CA ASN A 204 2.83 -0.68 19.75
C ASN A 204 2.30 -1.90 20.54
N ASP A 205 2.04 -3.01 19.84
CA ASP A 205 1.49 -4.25 20.38
C ASP A 205 2.31 -5.46 19.89
N PRO A 206 3.46 -5.73 20.53
CA PRO A 206 4.33 -6.83 20.14
C PRO A 206 3.69 -8.22 20.37
N ASP A 207 2.73 -8.34 21.27
CA ASP A 207 2.00 -9.56 21.56
C ASP A 207 0.77 -9.75 20.66
N GLY A 208 0.45 -8.73 19.89
CA GLY A 208 -0.64 -8.77 18.91
C GLY A 208 -0.31 -9.63 17.68
N PRO A 209 -1.31 -9.85 16.81
CA PRO A 209 -1.21 -10.80 15.70
C PRO A 209 -0.13 -10.41 14.64
N TYR A 210 0.31 -9.16 14.64
CA TYR A 210 1.34 -8.65 13.71
C TYR A 210 2.70 -8.45 14.37
N GLY A 211 2.83 -8.78 15.66
CA GLY A 211 4.07 -8.58 16.43
C GLY A 211 4.52 -7.11 16.39
N CYS A 212 5.84 -6.87 16.49
CA CYS A 212 6.43 -5.52 16.53
C CYS A 212 6.42 -4.78 15.19
N CYS A 213 6.36 -5.53 14.08
CA CYS A 213 7.06 -5.06 12.88
C CYS A 213 6.32 -5.50 11.62
N ILE A 214 5.94 -4.54 10.76
CA ILE A 214 5.20 -4.80 9.54
C ILE A 214 5.90 -4.11 8.35
N LEU A 215 6.21 -4.89 7.33
CA LEU A 215 6.49 -4.41 5.98
C LEU A 215 5.25 -4.68 5.12
N ALA A 216 4.40 -3.68 4.89
CA ALA A 216 3.31 -3.83 3.95
C ALA A 216 3.87 -3.84 2.53
N ILE A 217 3.31 -4.71 1.68
CA ILE A 217 3.70 -4.81 0.27
C ILE A 217 2.53 -4.47 -0.65
N SER A 218 2.79 -4.25 -1.92
CA SER A 218 1.76 -3.88 -2.90
C SER A 218 0.79 -5.01 -3.28
N ALA A 219 0.87 -6.16 -2.61
CA ALA A 219 0.01 -7.32 -2.83
C ALA A 219 -1.34 -7.18 -2.12
N HIS A 220 -2.38 -7.79 -2.71
CA HIS A 220 -3.69 -7.96 -2.12
C HIS A 220 -4.06 -9.42 -1.98
N ALA A 221 -4.61 -9.80 -0.82
CA ALA A 221 -5.32 -11.06 -0.64
C ALA A 221 -6.65 -11.05 -1.40
N PRO A 222 -7.18 -12.21 -1.82
CA PRO A 222 -8.49 -12.28 -2.48
C PRO A 222 -9.64 -11.85 -1.57
N HIS A 223 -9.45 -11.91 -0.25
CA HIS A 223 -10.43 -11.53 0.77
C HIS A 223 -9.80 -10.65 1.84
N ALA A 224 -10.63 -9.87 2.55
CA ALA A 224 -10.16 -9.05 3.66
C ALA A 224 -9.52 -9.90 4.76
N ILE A 225 -8.40 -9.41 5.30
CA ILE A 225 -7.67 -10.06 6.38
C ILE A 225 -8.29 -9.60 7.70
N GLN A 226 -8.78 -10.55 8.50
CA GLN A 226 -9.41 -10.25 9.78
C GLN A 226 -8.44 -9.54 10.73
N GLY A 227 -8.90 -8.44 11.36
CA GLY A 227 -8.09 -7.64 12.29
C GLY A 227 -7.03 -6.74 11.63
N TRP A 228 -6.94 -6.75 10.28
CA TRP A 228 -6.02 -5.90 9.55
C TRP A 228 -6.72 -4.63 9.04
N VAL A 229 -6.31 -3.47 9.53
CA VAL A 229 -6.90 -2.16 9.13
C VAL A 229 -6.59 -1.77 7.67
N GLY A 230 -5.64 -2.43 7.04
CA GLY A 230 -5.28 -2.28 5.62
C GLY A 230 -6.18 -3.03 4.64
N GLY A 231 -7.32 -3.58 5.09
CA GLY A 231 -8.25 -4.31 4.22
C GLY A 231 -7.65 -5.60 3.67
N THR A 232 -7.46 -5.69 2.35
CA THR A 232 -6.89 -6.87 1.69
C THR A 232 -5.35 -6.81 1.55
N ARG A 233 -4.66 -5.78 2.08
CA ARG A 233 -3.22 -5.62 1.92
C ARG A 233 -2.45 -6.77 2.57
N ILE A 234 -1.49 -7.31 1.83
CA ILE A 234 -0.54 -8.32 2.32
C ILE A 234 0.68 -7.63 2.93
N ALA A 235 1.22 -8.25 3.97
CA ALA A 235 2.44 -7.81 4.62
C ALA A 235 3.41 -8.98 4.88
N ILE A 236 4.68 -8.65 5.04
CA ILE A 236 5.67 -9.47 5.74
C ILE A 236 5.76 -8.88 7.15
N HIS A 237 5.36 -9.63 8.17
CA HIS A 237 5.28 -9.10 9.53
C HIS A 237 5.78 -10.11 10.56
N SER A 238 6.22 -9.62 11.72
CA SER A 238 6.58 -10.49 12.82
C SER A 238 5.33 -11.13 13.46
N THR A 239 5.55 -12.20 14.22
CA THR A 239 4.48 -12.88 14.97
C THR A 239 5.00 -13.34 16.33
N PRO A 240 4.18 -13.25 17.41
CA PRO A 240 4.48 -13.90 18.68
C PRO A 240 4.31 -15.43 18.61
N GLU A 241 3.55 -15.94 17.63
CA GLU A 241 3.31 -17.36 17.40
C GLU A 241 4.49 -18.02 16.68
N SER A 242 5.64 -18.18 17.36
CA SER A 242 6.85 -18.73 16.74
C SER A 242 6.66 -20.16 16.20
N ALA A 243 5.76 -20.94 16.78
CA ALA A 243 5.41 -22.28 16.30
C ALA A 243 4.74 -22.29 14.90
N SER A 244 4.22 -21.14 14.43
CA SER A 244 3.65 -21.01 13.09
C SER A 244 4.72 -20.89 11.99
N ILE A 245 5.97 -20.57 12.35
CA ILE A 245 7.05 -20.37 11.37
C ILE A 245 7.39 -21.70 10.68
N GLY A 246 7.43 -21.67 9.35
CA GLY A 246 7.57 -22.86 8.53
C GLY A 246 6.24 -23.52 8.14
N GLU A 247 5.10 -22.99 8.59
CA GLU A 247 3.78 -23.56 8.33
C GLU A 247 2.93 -22.72 7.37
N ALA A 248 1.90 -23.33 6.76
CA ALA A 248 0.91 -22.65 5.92
C ALA A 248 -0.36 -22.39 6.74
N THR A 249 -0.33 -21.36 7.59
CA THR A 249 -1.35 -21.11 8.63
C THR A 249 -1.89 -19.68 8.65
N SER A 250 -1.30 -18.76 7.89
CA SER A 250 -1.72 -17.36 7.90
C SER A 250 -2.95 -17.11 7.00
N HIS A 251 -3.50 -15.90 7.06
CA HIS A 251 -4.56 -15.44 6.18
C HIS A 251 -4.04 -14.77 4.89
N GLY A 252 -2.81 -15.13 4.48
CA GLY A 252 -2.16 -14.63 3.26
C GLY A 252 -0.88 -13.82 3.51
N CYS A 253 -0.70 -13.23 4.68
CA CYS A 253 0.54 -12.56 5.05
C CYS A 253 1.69 -13.57 5.23
N VAL A 254 2.92 -13.08 5.04
CA VAL A 254 4.14 -13.84 5.34
C VAL A 254 4.57 -13.49 6.76
N ARG A 255 4.67 -14.51 7.65
CA ARG A 255 5.08 -14.29 9.03
C ARG A 255 6.55 -14.64 9.23
N VAL A 256 7.27 -13.79 9.96
CA VAL A 256 8.66 -13.96 10.40
C VAL A 256 8.72 -13.93 11.92
N THR A 257 9.85 -14.35 12.51
CA THR A 257 10.07 -14.19 13.95
C THR A 257 10.17 -12.74 14.36
N MET A 258 10.06 -12.42 15.66
CA MET A 258 10.23 -11.05 16.17
C MET A 258 11.62 -10.47 15.86
N PRO A 259 12.74 -11.19 16.11
CA PRO A 259 14.06 -10.71 15.72
C PRO A 259 14.20 -10.44 14.21
N ASP A 260 13.66 -11.33 13.36
CA ASP A 260 13.70 -11.15 11.90
C ASP A 260 12.91 -9.94 11.46
N GLY A 261 11.73 -9.71 12.06
CA GLY A 261 10.91 -8.51 11.79
C GLY A 261 11.63 -7.21 12.14
N HIS A 262 12.29 -7.16 13.30
CA HIS A 262 13.13 -6.02 13.68
C HIS A 262 14.26 -5.79 12.68
N TRP A 263 14.93 -6.86 12.27
CA TRP A 263 15.99 -6.78 11.27
C TRP A 263 15.47 -6.26 9.93
N LEU A 264 14.32 -6.76 9.46
CA LEU A 264 13.68 -6.29 8.23
C LEU A 264 13.35 -4.79 8.29
N LEU A 265 12.76 -4.32 9.38
CA LEU A 265 12.49 -2.90 9.56
C LEU A 265 13.75 -2.04 9.57
N ALA A 266 14.86 -2.56 10.10
CA ALA A 266 16.12 -1.83 10.14
C ALA A 266 16.78 -1.68 8.76
N HIS A 267 16.62 -2.68 7.86
CA HIS A 267 17.44 -2.78 6.65
C HIS A 267 16.66 -2.61 5.34
N ILE A 268 15.35 -2.95 5.29
CA ILE A 268 14.61 -2.97 4.05
C ILE A 268 13.95 -1.62 3.79
N PRO A 269 14.36 -0.86 2.76
CA PRO A 269 13.74 0.43 2.42
C PRO A 269 12.41 0.26 1.67
N LEU A 270 11.64 1.36 1.63
CA LEU A 270 10.46 1.47 0.76
C LEU A 270 10.85 1.28 -0.71
N GLY A 271 9.95 0.77 -1.51
CA GLY A 271 10.17 0.48 -2.92
C GLY A 271 10.97 -0.79 -3.20
N THR A 272 11.43 -1.52 -2.14
CA THR A 272 12.17 -2.78 -2.31
C THR A 272 11.34 -3.81 -3.07
N PRO A 273 11.85 -4.36 -4.20
CA PRO A 273 11.22 -5.47 -4.90
C PRO A 273 11.00 -6.68 -4.00
N THR A 274 9.81 -7.23 -4.06
CA THR A 274 9.42 -8.44 -3.33
C THR A 274 8.80 -9.42 -4.32
N LEU A 275 9.49 -10.53 -4.58
CA LEU A 275 9.07 -11.57 -5.51
C LEU A 275 8.51 -12.74 -4.71
N ILE A 276 7.28 -13.16 -4.97
CA ILE A 276 6.65 -14.31 -4.32
C ILE A 276 6.38 -15.37 -5.37
N ASN A 277 7.02 -16.52 -5.25
CA ASN A 277 6.94 -17.63 -6.20
C ASN A 277 6.30 -18.86 -5.56
N SER A 278 5.62 -19.65 -6.36
CA SER A 278 5.05 -20.94 -5.91
C SER A 278 6.12 -22.00 -5.67
N THR A 279 7.29 -21.88 -6.34
CA THR A 279 8.45 -22.81 -6.27
C THR A 279 9.52 -22.30 -5.35
#